data_c8bd583c018a513b59e0057384ba13fb
#
_entry.id   c8bd583c018a513b59e0057384ba13fb
#
_cell.length_a   1.000
_cell.length_b   1.000
_cell.length_c   1.000
_cell.angle_alpha   90.00
_cell.angle_beta   90.00
_cell.angle_gamma   90.00
#
_symmetry.space_group_name_H-M   'P 1'
#
loop_
_entity.id
_entity.type
_entity.pdbx_description
1 polymer ?
#
loop_
_entity_poly.entity_id
_entity_poly.type
_entity_poly.pdbx_seq_one_letter_code
_entity_poly.pdbx_strand_id
1 'polypeptide(L)' 'MDYKDLLEQEKYLCKLHRLNAYSLLELEKSKEVEFGIAEANGNSELMDDVENQLDWIRIVLTIRAKLS' A
#
# COMPACT_ATOMS: atom_id res chain seq x y z
N MET A 1 -10.09 13.24 10.32
CA MET A 1 -9.09 13.02 9.26
C MET A 1 -8.88 14.33 8.50
N ASP A 2 -7.64 14.73 8.35
CA ASP A 2 -7.30 15.97 7.68
C ASP A 2 -7.52 15.85 6.16
N TYR A 3 -7.94 16.91 5.52
CA TYR A 3 -8.15 16.96 4.07
C TYR A 3 -6.90 16.57 3.29
N LYS A 4 -5.73 16.96 3.80
CA LYS A 4 -4.44 16.61 3.19
C LYS A 4 -4.22 15.11 3.13
N ASP A 5 -4.56 14.42 4.21
CA ASP A 5 -4.40 12.95 4.28
C ASP A 5 -5.29 12.25 3.27
N LEU A 6 -6.51 12.75 3.09
CA LEU A 6 -7.44 12.20 2.10
C LEU A 6 -6.91 12.37 0.68
N LEU A 7 -6.33 13.55 0.37
CA LEU A 7 -5.75 13.80 -0.94
C LEU A 7 -4.55 12.90 -1.22
N GLU A 8 -3.69 12.67 -0.23
CA GLU A 8 -2.53 11.80 -0.38
C GLU A 8 -2.95 10.35 -0.60
N GLN A 9 -3.96 9.89 0.12
CA GLN A 9 -4.51 8.54 -0.07
C GLN A 9 -5.11 8.38 -1.46
N GLU A 10 -5.85 9.38 -1.93
CA GLU A 10 -6.43 9.37 -3.26
C GLU A 10 -5.36 9.31 -4.35
N LYS A 11 -4.30 10.10 -4.22
CA LYS A 11 -3.19 10.09 -5.16
C LYS A 11 -2.50 8.73 -5.20
N TYR A 12 -2.29 8.14 -4.03
CA TYR A 12 -1.67 6.82 -3.94
C TYR A 12 -2.54 5.76 -4.60
N LEU A 13 -3.84 5.80 -4.34
CA LEU A 13 -4.81 4.88 -4.95
C LEU A 13 -4.80 5.00 -6.48
N CYS A 14 -4.80 6.22 -7.01
CA CYS A 14 -4.71 6.46 -8.45
C CYS A 14 -3.42 5.89 -9.04
N LYS A 15 -2.31 6.06 -8.34
CA LYS A 15 -1.03 5.48 -8.76
C LYS A 15 -1.11 3.96 -8.83
N LEU A 16 -1.71 3.33 -7.83
CA LEU A 16 -1.87 1.88 -7.81
C LEU A 16 -2.71 1.38 -8.98
N HIS A 17 -3.77 2.10 -9.33
CA HIS A 17 -4.64 1.72 -10.45
C HIS A 17 -3.93 1.76 -11.81
N ARG A 18 -2.83 2.50 -11.93
CA ARG A 18 -2.04 2.57 -13.16
C ARG A 18 -1.07 1.42 -13.31
N LEU A 19 -0.77 0.72 -12.21
CA LEU A 19 0.17 -0.40 -12.23
C LEU A 19 -0.54 -1.67 -12.70
N ASN A 20 0.20 -2.54 -13.42
CA ASN A 20 -0.31 -3.86 -13.76
C ASN A 20 -0.25 -4.80 -12.55
N ALA A 21 -0.88 -5.97 -12.64
CA ALA A 21 -0.95 -6.92 -11.54
C ALA A 21 0.44 -7.37 -11.08
N TYR A 22 1.37 -7.59 -12.00
CA TYR A 22 2.72 -7.98 -11.67
C TYR A 22 3.43 -6.91 -10.83
N SER A 23 3.33 -5.65 -11.26
CA SER A 23 3.94 -4.54 -10.54
C SER A 23 3.33 -4.36 -9.15
N LEU A 24 2.02 -4.57 -9.01
CA LEU A 24 1.35 -4.51 -7.72
C LEU A 24 1.84 -5.60 -6.77
N LEU A 25 2.03 -6.82 -7.28
CA LEU A 25 2.54 -7.92 -6.47
C LEU A 25 3.98 -7.68 -6.02
N GLU A 26 4.80 -7.11 -6.91
CA GLU A 26 6.18 -6.73 -6.56
C GLU A 26 6.19 -5.63 -5.50
N LEU A 27 5.31 -4.65 -5.63
CA LEU A 27 5.18 -3.58 -4.66
C LEU A 27 4.73 -4.11 -3.30
N GLU A 28 3.77 -5.06 -3.30
CA GLU A 28 3.33 -5.70 -2.06
C GLU A 28 4.49 -6.37 -1.34
N LYS A 29 5.30 -7.13 -2.06
CA LYS A 29 6.48 -7.79 -1.49
C LYS A 29 7.46 -6.77 -0.91
N SER A 30 7.72 -5.69 -1.64
CA SER A 30 8.61 -4.62 -1.16
C SER A 30 8.10 -4.00 0.13
N LYS A 31 6.79 -3.75 0.21
CA LYS A 31 6.19 -3.18 1.42
C LYS A 31 6.21 -4.13 2.59
N GLU A 32 6.05 -5.43 2.36
CA GLU A 32 6.18 -6.43 3.41
C GLU A 32 7.58 -6.46 3.99
N VAL A 33 8.61 -6.34 3.14
CA VAL A 33 10.00 -6.26 3.58
C VAL A 33 10.22 -4.97 4.41
N GLU A 34 9.71 -3.84 3.94
CA GLU A 34 9.80 -2.57 4.68
C GLU A 34 9.13 -2.69 6.05
N PHE A 35 7.98 -3.34 6.12
CA PHE A 35 7.27 -3.56 7.37
C PHE A 35 8.12 -4.36 8.35
N GLY A 36 8.74 -5.45 7.87
CA GLY A 36 9.63 -6.27 8.69
C GLY A 36 10.82 -5.49 9.23
N ILE A 37 11.41 -4.62 8.41
CA ILE A 37 12.53 -3.78 8.82
C ILE A 37 12.08 -2.76 9.87
N ALA A 38 10.93 -2.13 9.67
CA ALA A 38 10.37 -1.16 10.62
C ALA A 38 10.07 -1.82 11.95
N GLU A 39 9.53 -3.05 11.91
CA GLU A 39 9.25 -3.82 13.12
C GLU A 39 10.53 -4.14 13.88
N ALA A 40 11.57 -4.60 13.18
CA ALA A 40 12.86 -4.91 13.77
C ALA A 40 13.51 -3.69 14.43
N ASN A 41 13.28 -2.50 13.88
CA ASN A 41 13.81 -1.24 14.40
C ASN A 41 12.91 -0.58 15.44
N GLY A 42 11.74 -1.16 15.71
CA GLY A 42 10.79 -0.59 16.65
C GLY A 42 10.17 0.73 16.18
N ASN A 43 10.13 0.97 14.88
CA ASN A 43 9.60 2.20 14.32
C ASN A 43 8.09 2.04 14.03
N SER A 44 7.27 2.29 15.06
CA SER A 44 5.82 2.10 14.97
C SER A 44 5.16 3.05 13.97
N GLU A 45 5.68 4.26 13.81
CA GLU A 45 5.14 5.23 12.87
C GLU A 45 5.29 4.75 11.43
N LEU A 46 6.48 4.23 11.09
CA LEU A 46 6.73 3.66 9.77
C LEU A 46 5.91 2.38 9.56
N MET A 47 5.77 1.57 10.60
CA MET A 47 4.93 0.36 10.53
C MET A 47 3.49 0.70 10.15
N ASP A 48 2.92 1.72 10.78
CA ASP A 48 1.56 2.16 10.47
C ASP A 48 1.42 2.65 9.03
N ASP A 49 2.38 3.44 8.57
CA ASP A 49 2.37 3.96 7.20
C ASP A 49 2.46 2.83 6.17
N VAL A 50 3.37 1.88 6.39
CA VAL A 50 3.55 0.75 5.48
C VAL A 50 2.32 -0.16 5.51
N GLU A 51 1.74 -0.38 6.67
CA GLU A 51 0.53 -1.18 6.80
C GLU A 51 -0.64 -0.56 6.01
N ASN A 52 -0.82 0.75 6.10
CA ASN A 52 -1.84 1.45 5.32
C ASN A 52 -1.62 1.27 3.81
N GLN A 53 -0.38 1.38 3.37
CA GLN A 53 -0.03 1.19 1.96
C GLN A 53 -0.30 -0.25 1.52
N LEU A 54 0.04 -1.23 2.35
CA LEU A 54 -0.24 -2.64 2.07
C LEU A 54 -1.75 -2.90 1.94
N ASP A 55 -2.55 -2.30 2.83
CA ASP A 55 -4.00 -2.46 2.77
C ASP A 55 -4.56 -1.95 1.44
N TRP A 56 -4.10 -0.78 0.99
CA TRP A 56 -4.53 -0.23 -0.30
C TRP A 56 -4.14 -1.12 -1.47
N ILE A 57 -2.92 -1.66 -1.46
CA ILE A 57 -2.45 -2.57 -2.51
C ILE A 57 -3.33 -3.81 -2.56
N ARG A 58 -3.63 -4.39 -1.41
CA ARG A 58 -4.48 -5.58 -1.31
C ARG A 58 -5.90 -5.32 -1.78
N ILE A 59 -6.45 -4.14 -1.47
CA ILE A 59 -7.77 -3.74 -1.93
C ILE A 59 -7.81 -3.68 -3.46
N VAL A 60 -6.83 -3.03 -4.08
CA VAL A 60 -6.76 -2.92 -5.53
C VAL A 60 -6.63 -4.29 -6.20
N LEU A 61 -5.77 -5.16 -5.65
CA LEU A 61 -5.61 -6.51 -6.16
C LEU A 61 -6.91 -7.31 -6.07
N THR A 62 -7.63 -7.19 -4.96
CA THR A 62 -8.90 -7.86 -4.75
C THR A 62 -9.95 -7.38 -5.76
N ILE A 63 -10.03 -6.08 -5.98
CA ILE A 63 -10.98 -5.51 -6.96
C ILE A 63 -10.68 -6.04 -8.36
N ARG A 64 -9.43 -6.06 -8.76
CA ARG A 64 -9.02 -6.57 -10.08
C ARG A 64 -9.36 -8.05 -10.25
N ALA A 65 -9.15 -8.84 -9.20
CA ALA A 65 -9.48 -10.26 -9.24
C ALA A 65 -10.97 -10.49 -9.45
N LYS A 66 -11.80 -9.62 -8.87
CA LYS A 66 -13.26 -9.73 -9.02
C LYS A 66 -13.75 -9.26 -10.38
N LEU A 67 -13.03 -8.36 -11.02
CA LEU A 67 -13.41 -7.80 -12.31
C LEU A 67 -12.89 -8.61 -13.50
N SER A 68 -11.97 -9.50 -13.28
CA SER A 68 -11.38 -10.31 -14.36
C SER A 68 -12.09 -11.63 -14.63
#